data_dd2d923de7fc4d99bd56b2510b4623b3
#
_entry.id   dd2d923de7fc4d99bd56b2510b4623b3
#
_cell.length_a   1.000
_cell.length_b   1.000
_cell.length_c   1.000
_cell.angle_alpha   90.00
_cell.angle_beta   90.00
_cell.angle_gamma   90.00
#
_symmetry.space_group_name_H-M   'P 1'
#
loop_
_entity.id
_entity.type
_entity.pdbx_description
1 polymer ?
#
loop_
_entity_poly.entity_id
_entity_poly.type
_entity_poly.pdbx_seq_one_letter_code
_entity_poly.pdbx_strand_id
1 'polypeptide(L)'
;GMVCRDALKTIIRRDPEALSRIEAIVHPLVAQDRADFLKTQTADVTVLDIPLLFETGIDRQLDATVTVTTSPERQKARVMARGTMTEDQIAAILAKQMPDADKRARADYVIETDTLEHAREQVQAVLKDIERTGRHA
;
A
#
# COMPACT_ATOMS: atom_id res chain seq x y z
N GLY A 1 18.32 -20.97 4.87
CA GLY A 1 17.42 -21.02 6.01
C GLY A 1 16.20 -20.14 5.79
N MET A 2 15.08 -20.50 6.40
CA MET A 2 13.85 -19.69 6.33
C MET A 2 13.95 -18.45 7.23
N VAL A 3 13.40 -17.33 6.78
CA VAL A 3 13.28 -16.12 7.59
C VAL A 3 12.25 -16.33 8.70
N CYS A 4 12.66 -16.17 9.95
CA CYS A 4 11.78 -16.27 11.12
C CYS A 4 11.24 -14.87 11.48
N ARG A 5 9.94 -14.65 11.28
CA ARG A 5 9.29 -13.35 11.57
C ARG A 5 9.39 -12.94 13.04
N ASP A 6 9.30 -13.88 13.96
CA ASP A 6 9.37 -13.55 15.40
C ASP A 6 10.78 -13.19 15.83
N ALA A 7 11.80 -13.85 15.26
CA ALA A 7 13.19 -13.45 15.45
C ALA A 7 13.45 -12.02 14.93
N LEU A 8 12.95 -11.71 13.74
CA LEU A 8 13.04 -10.33 13.17
C LEU A 8 12.35 -9.30 14.05
N LYS A 9 11.14 -9.57 14.52
CA LYS A 9 10.43 -8.67 15.44
C LYS A 9 11.23 -8.41 16.72
N THR A 10 11.87 -9.45 17.24
CA THR A 10 12.70 -9.34 18.45
C THR A 10 13.93 -8.47 18.20
N ILE A 11 14.60 -8.65 17.06
CA ILE A 11 15.77 -7.85 16.68
C ILE A 11 15.37 -6.38 16.49
N ILE A 12 14.30 -6.11 15.74
CA ILE A 12 13.81 -4.74 15.47
C ILE A 12 13.45 -4.01 16.77
N ARG A 13 12.91 -4.72 17.77
CA ARG A 13 12.59 -4.12 19.08
C ARG A 13 13.82 -3.76 19.90
N ARG A 14 14.92 -4.50 19.74
CA ARG A 14 16.17 -4.31 20.49
C ARG A 14 17.13 -3.33 19.84
N ASP A 15 17.08 -3.24 18.54
CA ASP A 15 17.99 -2.40 17.74
C ASP A 15 17.16 -1.47 16.83
N PRO A 16 17.10 -0.18 17.15
CA PRO A 16 16.36 0.82 16.39
C PRO A 16 16.78 0.93 14.92
N GLU A 17 18.04 0.59 14.59
CA GLU A 17 18.56 0.66 13.22
C GLU A 17 18.36 -0.63 12.43
N ALA A 18 17.95 -1.72 13.08
CA ALA A 18 17.78 -3.01 12.41
C ALA A 18 16.75 -2.93 11.28
N LEU A 19 15.65 -2.21 11.49
CA LEU A 19 14.62 -2.04 10.46
C LEU A 19 15.19 -1.35 9.21
N SER A 20 15.91 -0.24 9.39
CA SER A 20 16.50 0.49 8.27
C SER A 20 17.52 -0.35 7.48
N ARG A 21 18.31 -1.19 8.18
CA ARG A 21 19.23 -2.11 7.51
C ARG A 21 18.49 -3.20 6.72
N ILE A 22 17.41 -3.73 7.26
CA ILE A 22 16.58 -4.72 6.56
C ILE A 22 15.93 -4.07 5.33
N GLU A 23 15.37 -2.89 5.47
CA GLU A 23 14.76 -2.13 4.38
C GLU A 23 15.77 -1.82 3.26
N ALA A 24 16.97 -1.44 3.59
CA ALA A 24 18.04 -1.18 2.62
C ALA A 24 18.41 -2.40 1.75
N ILE A 25 18.18 -3.61 2.28
CA ILE A 25 18.37 -4.87 1.54
C ILE A 25 17.11 -5.24 0.76
N VAL A 26 15.94 -5.15 1.40
CA VAL A 26 14.68 -5.67 0.87
C VAL A 26 14.11 -4.76 -0.22
N HIS A 27 14.17 -3.44 -0.06
CA HIS A 27 13.56 -2.50 -1.01
C HIS A 27 14.12 -2.63 -2.44
N PRO A 28 15.45 -2.73 -2.65
CA PRO A 28 15.98 -2.95 -4.00
C PRO A 28 15.54 -4.28 -4.61
N LEU A 29 15.45 -5.34 -3.81
CA LEU A 29 15.02 -6.66 -4.28
C LEU A 29 13.55 -6.65 -4.72
N VAL A 30 12.68 -6.03 -3.92
CA VAL A 30 11.26 -5.85 -4.26
C VAL A 30 11.09 -4.96 -5.49
N ALA A 31 11.88 -3.90 -5.61
CA ALA A 31 11.84 -3.04 -6.78
C ALA A 31 12.25 -3.78 -8.07
N GLN A 32 13.28 -4.63 -7.98
CA GLN A 32 13.73 -5.46 -9.10
C GLN A 32 12.66 -6.50 -9.48
N ASP A 33 12.12 -7.21 -8.50
CA ASP A 33 11.06 -8.20 -8.72
C ASP A 33 9.83 -7.59 -9.41
N ARG A 34 9.40 -6.41 -8.94
CA ARG A 34 8.31 -5.66 -9.58
C ARG A 34 8.64 -5.26 -11.02
N ALA A 35 9.86 -4.77 -11.27
CA ALA A 35 10.28 -4.39 -12.61
C ALA A 35 10.31 -5.59 -13.56
N ASP A 36 10.76 -6.74 -13.10
CA ASP A 36 10.80 -7.96 -13.89
C ASP A 36 9.40 -8.53 -14.12
N PHE A 37 8.52 -8.45 -13.12
CA PHE A 37 7.10 -8.76 -13.29
C PHE A 37 6.46 -7.89 -14.39
N LEU A 38 6.64 -6.58 -14.34
CA LEU A 38 6.06 -5.66 -15.32
C LEU A 38 6.54 -5.93 -16.76
N LYS A 39 7.79 -6.31 -16.96
CA LYS A 39 8.32 -6.67 -18.29
C LYS A 39 7.63 -7.87 -18.93
N THR A 40 7.05 -8.74 -18.12
CA THR A 40 6.37 -9.97 -18.60
C THR A 40 4.87 -9.78 -18.81
N GLN A 41 4.31 -8.64 -18.42
CA GLN A 41 2.89 -8.38 -18.54
C GLN A 41 2.51 -7.96 -19.96
N THR A 42 1.38 -8.50 -20.43
CA THR A 42 0.77 -8.17 -21.73
C THR A 42 -0.65 -7.63 -21.58
N ALA A 43 -1.12 -7.47 -20.35
CA ALA A 43 -2.44 -6.92 -20.05
C ALA A 43 -2.44 -5.40 -20.27
N ASP A 44 -3.58 -4.87 -20.74
CA ASP A 44 -3.77 -3.43 -20.94
C ASP A 44 -3.69 -2.64 -19.62
N VAL A 45 -4.08 -3.27 -18.52
CA VAL A 45 -4.00 -2.70 -17.18
C VAL A 45 -3.34 -3.69 -16.23
N THR A 46 -2.27 -3.26 -15.58
CA THR A 46 -1.60 -4.03 -14.53
C THR A 46 -1.75 -3.31 -13.20
N VAL A 47 -2.28 -3.98 -12.20
CA VAL A 47 -2.49 -3.44 -10.86
C VAL A 47 -1.36 -3.89 -9.92
N LEU A 48 -0.76 -2.93 -9.23
CA LEU A 48 0.27 -3.18 -8.23
C LEU A 48 -0.25 -2.77 -6.84
N ASP A 49 -0.19 -3.68 -5.89
CA ASP A 49 -0.47 -3.36 -4.47
C ASP A 49 0.83 -2.95 -3.79
N ILE A 50 0.98 -1.64 -3.57
CA ILE A 50 2.21 -1.04 -3.05
C ILE A 50 1.95 -0.39 -1.69
N PRO A 51 2.38 -1.00 -0.59
CA PRO A 51 2.37 -0.34 0.71
C PRO A 51 3.26 0.90 0.71
N LEU A 52 2.85 1.94 1.43
CA LEU A 52 3.61 3.19 1.55
C LEU A 52 3.93 3.85 0.19
N LEU A 53 2.98 3.77 -0.74
CA LEU A 53 3.14 4.25 -2.11
C LEU A 53 3.63 5.71 -2.17
N PHE A 54 2.96 6.60 -1.47
CA PHE A 54 3.27 8.04 -1.48
C PHE A 54 4.46 8.39 -0.59
N GLU A 55 4.63 7.71 0.54
CA GLU A 55 5.72 7.91 1.48
C GLU A 55 7.08 7.58 0.83
N THR A 56 7.11 6.58 -0.03
CA THR A 56 8.33 6.15 -0.76
C THR A 56 8.52 6.85 -2.10
N GLY A 57 7.53 7.61 -2.58
CA GLY A 57 7.60 8.33 -3.86
C GLY A 57 7.48 7.44 -5.10
N ILE A 58 7.05 6.18 -4.94
CA ILE A 58 6.85 5.23 -6.05
C ILE A 58 5.69 5.67 -6.96
N ASP A 59 4.75 6.44 -6.42
CA ASP A 59 3.63 7.02 -7.17
C ASP A 59 4.06 7.71 -8.47
N ARG A 60 5.26 8.30 -8.50
CA ARG A 60 5.81 9.00 -9.68
C ARG A 60 6.22 8.09 -10.83
N GLN A 61 6.26 6.79 -10.61
CA GLN A 61 6.64 5.78 -11.59
C GLN A 61 5.42 5.06 -12.18
N LEU A 62 4.22 5.46 -11.81
CA LEU A 62 2.96 4.82 -12.19
C LEU A 62 2.13 5.75 -13.08
N ASP A 63 1.37 5.16 -13.99
CA ASP A 63 0.48 5.91 -14.89
C ASP A 63 -0.75 6.44 -14.17
N ALA A 64 -1.23 5.73 -13.17
CA ALA A 64 -2.33 6.13 -12.32
C ALA A 64 -2.17 5.57 -10.91
N THR A 65 -2.67 6.29 -9.94
CA THR A 65 -2.66 5.92 -8.53
C THR A 65 -4.06 5.86 -7.96
N VAL A 66 -4.33 4.84 -7.16
CA VAL A 66 -5.59 4.66 -6.45
C VAL A 66 -5.31 4.58 -4.96
N THR A 67 -5.97 5.40 -4.16
CA THR A 67 -5.97 5.23 -2.71
C THR A 67 -7.31 4.67 -2.25
N VAL A 68 -7.23 3.81 -1.25
CA VAL A 68 -8.40 3.21 -0.62
C VAL A 68 -8.61 3.88 0.73
N THR A 69 -9.80 4.39 0.97
CA THR A 69 -10.14 5.09 2.21
C THR A 69 -11.34 4.47 2.91
N THR A 70 -11.46 4.74 4.18
CA THR A 70 -12.65 4.44 5.01
C THR A 70 -12.66 5.39 6.20
N SER A 71 -13.75 5.41 6.97
CA SER A 71 -13.78 6.23 8.18
C SER A 71 -12.74 5.75 9.21
N PRO A 72 -12.16 6.66 10.02
CA PRO A 72 -11.19 6.31 11.06
C PRO A 72 -11.69 5.22 12.01
N GLU A 73 -12.97 5.26 12.35
CA GLU A 73 -13.61 4.29 13.23
C GLU A 73 -13.64 2.89 12.60
N ARG A 74 -14.00 2.80 11.31
CA ARG A 74 -13.97 1.54 10.57
C ARG A 74 -12.57 1.01 10.38
N GLN A 75 -11.61 1.89 10.10
CA GLN A 75 -10.20 1.52 9.99
C GLN A 75 -9.70 0.91 11.29
N LYS A 76 -9.91 1.60 12.41
CA LYS A 76 -9.56 1.10 13.74
C LYS A 76 -10.22 -0.25 14.04
N ALA A 77 -11.53 -0.36 13.82
CA ALA A 77 -12.27 -1.59 14.06
C ALA A 77 -11.73 -2.76 13.23
N ARG A 78 -11.43 -2.55 11.94
CA ARG A 78 -10.88 -3.59 11.07
C ARG A 78 -9.49 -4.04 11.50
N VAL A 79 -8.62 -3.12 11.91
CA VAL A 79 -7.27 -3.45 12.36
C VAL A 79 -7.31 -4.19 13.70
N MET A 80 -8.16 -3.74 14.62
CA MET A 80 -8.38 -4.42 15.91
C MET A 80 -8.94 -5.82 15.75
N ALA A 81 -9.89 -6.01 14.83
CA ALA A 81 -10.49 -7.32 14.55
C ALA A 81 -9.48 -8.36 14.04
N ARG A 82 -8.37 -7.94 13.44
CA ARG A 82 -7.27 -8.84 13.05
C ARG A 82 -6.51 -9.43 14.23
N GLY A 83 -6.61 -8.82 15.42
CA GLY A 83 -6.02 -9.31 16.68
C GLY A 83 -4.49 -9.38 16.70
N THR A 84 -3.79 -8.74 15.74
CA THR A 84 -2.34 -8.84 15.59
C THR A 84 -1.59 -7.69 16.27
N MET A 85 -2.27 -6.62 16.65
CA MET A 85 -1.68 -5.39 17.19
C MET A 85 -2.51 -4.82 18.33
N THR A 86 -1.83 -4.14 19.26
CA THR A 86 -2.45 -3.32 20.31
C THR A 86 -2.82 -1.94 19.75
N GLU A 87 -3.68 -1.19 20.48
CA GLU A 87 -4.03 0.20 20.10
C GLU A 87 -2.81 1.10 19.98
N ASP A 88 -1.85 0.99 20.90
CA ASP A 88 -0.62 1.78 20.89
C ASP A 88 0.26 1.46 19.67
N GLN A 89 0.32 0.20 19.27
CA GLN A 89 1.05 -0.22 18.07
C GLN A 89 0.38 0.33 16.80
N ILE A 90 -0.94 0.33 16.74
CA ILE A 90 -1.70 0.91 15.63
C ILE A 90 -1.44 2.41 15.54
N ALA A 91 -1.54 3.12 16.66
CA ALA A 91 -1.27 4.56 16.72
C ALA A 91 0.16 4.90 16.26
N ALA A 92 1.15 4.13 16.69
CA ALA A 92 2.55 4.31 16.30
C ALA A 92 2.77 4.10 14.79
N ILE A 93 2.08 3.11 14.18
CA ILE A 93 2.16 2.87 12.73
C ILE A 93 1.48 3.99 11.96
N LEU A 94 0.28 4.41 12.37
CA LEU A 94 -0.45 5.49 11.72
C LEU A 94 0.31 6.83 11.79
N ALA A 95 1.02 7.09 12.88
CA ALA A 95 1.84 8.30 13.02
C ALA A 95 3.02 8.37 12.03
N LYS A 96 3.49 7.23 11.52
CA LYS A 96 4.58 7.15 10.52
C LYS A 96 4.07 7.19 9.08
N GLN A 97 2.79 6.99 8.85
CA GLN A 97 2.19 7.01 7.52
C GLN A 97 1.71 8.43 7.17
N MET A 98 1.68 8.71 5.88
CA MET A 98 1.04 9.92 5.38
C MET A 98 -0.44 9.94 5.81
N PRO A 99 -0.98 11.07 6.29
CA PRO A 99 -2.39 11.19 6.62
C PRO A 99 -3.31 10.82 5.46
N ASP A 100 -4.47 10.22 5.75
CA ASP A 100 -5.44 9.80 4.72
C ASP A 100 -5.87 10.97 3.82
N ALA A 101 -6.09 12.15 4.39
CA ALA A 101 -6.44 13.35 3.62
C ALA A 101 -5.39 13.71 2.57
N ASP A 102 -4.10 13.58 2.92
CA ASP A 102 -3.00 13.88 2.01
C ASP A 102 -2.87 12.81 0.92
N LYS A 103 -3.07 11.54 1.25
CA LYS A 103 -3.12 10.44 0.27
C LYS A 103 -4.24 10.65 -0.74
N ARG A 104 -5.43 11.01 -0.26
CA ARG A 104 -6.59 11.31 -1.11
C ARG A 104 -6.36 12.49 -2.04
N ALA A 105 -5.67 13.52 -1.56
CA ALA A 105 -5.34 14.69 -2.37
C ALA A 105 -4.29 14.39 -3.46
N ARG A 106 -3.39 13.42 -3.21
CA ARG A 106 -2.33 13.02 -4.16
C ARG A 106 -2.76 11.97 -5.17
N ALA A 107 -3.69 11.10 -4.79
CA ALA A 107 -4.13 10.01 -5.66
C ALA A 107 -4.95 10.52 -6.84
N ASP A 108 -4.80 9.88 -8.00
CA ASP A 108 -5.65 10.14 -9.17
C ASP A 108 -7.09 9.68 -8.92
N TYR A 109 -7.25 8.61 -8.17
CA TYR A 109 -8.56 8.03 -7.82
C TYR A 109 -8.63 7.68 -6.34
N VAL A 110 -9.83 7.80 -5.78
CA VAL A 110 -10.13 7.41 -4.39
C VAL A 110 -11.27 6.41 -4.40
N ILE A 111 -11.09 5.28 -3.69
CA ILE A 111 -12.12 4.26 -3.50
C ILE A 111 -12.50 4.22 -2.02
N GLU A 112 -13.75 4.46 -1.72
CA GLU A 112 -14.28 4.31 -0.37
C GLU A 112 -14.69 2.85 -0.12
N THR A 113 -14.15 2.24 0.94
CA THR A 113 -14.46 0.85 1.32
C THR A 113 -15.48 0.80 2.46
N ASP A 114 -16.68 1.29 2.23
CA ASP A 114 -17.82 1.16 3.12
C ASP A 114 -18.50 -0.20 2.95
N THR A 115 -18.94 -0.54 1.74
CA THR A 115 -19.47 -1.86 1.38
C THR A 115 -18.68 -2.46 0.23
N LEU A 116 -18.74 -3.80 0.09
CA LEU A 116 -18.08 -4.50 -1.00
C LEU A 116 -18.67 -4.15 -2.36
N GLU A 117 -19.98 -3.98 -2.44
CA GLU A 117 -20.70 -3.62 -3.67
C GLU A 117 -20.30 -2.22 -4.13
N HIS A 118 -20.34 -1.24 -3.23
CA HIS A 118 -19.94 0.12 -3.54
C HIS A 118 -18.45 0.21 -3.96
N ALA A 119 -17.58 -0.53 -3.28
CA ALA A 119 -16.17 -0.62 -3.69
C ALA A 119 -16.01 -1.20 -5.11
N ARG A 120 -16.76 -2.24 -5.47
CA ARG A 120 -16.74 -2.83 -6.83
C ARG A 120 -17.20 -1.84 -7.89
N GLU A 121 -18.29 -1.12 -7.64
CA GLU A 121 -18.79 -0.09 -8.57
C GLU A 121 -17.75 1.00 -8.82
N GLN A 122 -17.08 1.47 -7.77
CA GLN A 122 -16.00 2.45 -7.88
C GLN A 122 -14.81 1.90 -8.66
N VAL A 123 -14.39 0.66 -8.42
CA VAL A 123 -13.31 -0.01 -9.19
C VAL A 123 -13.65 -0.07 -10.68
N GLN A 124 -14.88 -0.45 -11.01
CA GLN A 124 -15.32 -0.51 -12.40
C GLN A 124 -15.33 0.88 -13.06
N ALA A 125 -15.73 1.91 -12.33
CA ALA A 125 -15.70 3.29 -12.81
C ALA A 125 -14.27 3.77 -13.07
N VAL A 126 -13.33 3.45 -12.18
CA VAL A 126 -11.91 3.75 -12.34
C VAL A 126 -11.33 3.06 -13.57
N LEU A 127 -11.59 1.77 -13.76
CA LEU A 127 -11.13 1.04 -14.94
C LEU A 127 -11.65 1.64 -16.24
N LYS A 128 -12.94 1.95 -16.31
CA LYS A 128 -13.54 2.61 -17.49
C LYS A 128 -12.90 3.97 -17.77
N ASP A 129 -12.58 4.74 -16.75
CA ASP A 129 -11.94 6.04 -16.93
C ASP A 129 -10.49 5.89 -17.42
N ILE A 130 -9.74 4.92 -16.89
CA ILE A 130 -8.38 4.61 -17.36
C ILE A 130 -8.39 4.19 -18.83
N GLU A 131 -9.28 3.31 -19.23
CA GLU A 131 -9.45 2.87 -20.62
C GLU A 131 -9.81 4.04 -21.54
N ARG A 132 -10.74 4.91 -21.12
CA ARG A 132 -11.19 6.08 -21.87
C ARG A 132 -10.10 7.13 -22.05
N THR A 133 -9.29 7.36 -21.02
CA THR A 133 -8.25 8.40 -21.05
C THR A 133 -6.96 7.95 -21.74
N GLY A 134 -6.87 6.67 -22.10
CA GLY A 134 -5.67 6.12 -22.74
C GLY A 134 -4.41 6.27 -21.88
N ARG A 135 -4.55 6.23 -20.57
CA ARG A 135 -3.42 6.20 -19.62
C ARG A 135 -2.72 4.83 -19.71
N HIS A 136 -2.20 4.55 -20.89
CA HIS A 136 -1.33 3.41 -21.14
C HIS A 136 0.11 3.90 -21.10
N ALA A 137 0.92 3.15 -20.40
CA ALA A 137 2.35 3.37 -20.43
C ALA A 137 2.89 3.13 -21.86
#